data_e5471e92b6fd3b60f2b358a0bd0c0ed0
#
_entry.id   e5471e92b6fd3b60f2b358a0bd0c0ed0
#
_cell.length_a   1.000
_cell.length_b   1.000
_cell.length_c   1.000
_cell.angle_alpha   90.00
_cell.angle_beta   90.00
_cell.angle_gamma   90.00
#
_symmetry.space_group_name_H-M   'P 1'
#
loop_
_entity.id
_entity.type
_entity.pdbx_description
1 polymer ?
#
loop_
_entity_poly.entity_id
_entity_poly.type
_entity_poly.pdbx_seq_one_letter_code
_entity_poly.pdbx_strand_id
1 'polypeptide(L)'
;AQESRGLGDVYKRQVRNEVTRLMNEIAALGPVNHAALAHLEAAQEAIRLAEAQMQDLRQAIETLEAAIRRIDAETRARMRETFDKVNEKFNDTFRGLFGGGRAALRMEGDEILSAGVEVSAQPPGKRNQTVRLLSGGEQALTATALVFAMFKLNPAPFCLLDEVDAPLDEANQGRLARLCTEMSVDTQFLIITHHRVTMEYAKALIGVTMKEPGVSRVVSVDIAEAVGYAQQANESEPAGSAGALS
;
A
#
# COMPACT_ATOMS: atom_id res chain seq x y z
N ALA A 1 -88.80 -49.30 47.55
CA ALA A 1 -88.72 -49.21 46.04
C ALA A 1 -89.01 -47.80 45.52
N GLN A 2 -89.59 -46.87 46.26
CA GLN A 2 -89.91 -45.47 45.80
C GLN A 2 -88.74 -44.52 46.02
N GLU A 3 -87.88 -44.69 47.09
CA GLU A 3 -86.75 -43.86 47.36
C GLU A 3 -85.58 -44.05 46.38
N SER A 4 -85.41 -45.32 45.90
CA SER A 4 -84.34 -45.60 44.91
C SER A 4 -84.64 -45.01 43.51
N ARG A 5 -85.89 -44.72 43.14
CA ARG A 5 -86.23 -44.08 41.93
C ARG A 5 -86.00 -42.56 41.95
N GLY A 6 -86.19 -41.93 43.12
CA GLY A 6 -85.93 -40.50 43.31
C GLY A 6 -84.46 -40.13 43.18
N LEU A 7 -83.49 -40.92 43.71
CA LEU A 7 -82.04 -40.69 43.63
C LEU A 7 -81.58 -40.81 42.16
N GLY A 8 -82.10 -41.79 41.42
CA GLY A 8 -81.73 -41.95 40.03
C GLY A 8 -82.19 -40.78 39.14
N ASP A 9 -83.37 -40.23 39.45
CA ASP A 9 -83.88 -39.08 38.70
C ASP A 9 -83.17 -37.76 39.04
N VAL A 10 -82.73 -37.56 40.28
CA VAL A 10 -81.88 -36.44 40.67
C VAL A 10 -80.53 -36.50 39.97
N TYR A 11 -79.88 -37.66 39.97
CA TYR A 11 -78.61 -37.88 39.29
C TYR A 11 -78.75 -37.63 37.76
N LYS A 12 -79.76 -38.18 37.12
CA LYS A 12 -80.02 -37.94 35.69
C LYS A 12 -80.24 -36.45 35.39
N ARG A 13 -80.87 -35.74 36.28
CA ARG A 13 -81.12 -34.28 36.12
C ARG A 13 -79.83 -33.49 36.26
N GLN A 14 -78.98 -33.88 37.23
CA GLN A 14 -77.67 -33.25 37.42
C GLN A 14 -76.78 -33.46 36.20
N VAL A 15 -76.70 -34.71 35.71
CA VAL A 15 -75.90 -35.04 34.47
C VAL A 15 -76.46 -34.26 33.27
N ARG A 16 -77.82 -34.20 33.10
CA ARG A 16 -78.41 -33.45 32.00
C ARG A 16 -78.11 -31.97 32.06
N ASN A 17 -78.15 -31.38 33.28
CA ASN A 17 -77.83 -29.99 33.47
C ASN A 17 -76.36 -29.72 33.15
N GLU A 18 -75.44 -30.61 33.55
CA GLU A 18 -74.03 -30.49 33.26
C GLU A 18 -73.73 -30.63 31.76
N VAL A 19 -74.37 -31.59 31.07
CA VAL A 19 -74.25 -31.71 29.60
C VAL A 19 -74.75 -30.45 28.90
N THR A 20 -75.89 -29.90 29.33
CA THR A 20 -76.41 -28.66 28.77
C THR A 20 -75.48 -27.46 29.01
N ARG A 21 -74.88 -27.37 30.20
CA ARG A 21 -73.85 -26.36 30.49
C ARG A 21 -72.66 -26.48 29.56
N LEU A 22 -72.09 -27.68 29.45
CA LEU A 22 -70.94 -27.92 28.58
C LEU A 22 -71.30 -27.68 27.07
N MET A 23 -72.48 -28.06 26.62
CA MET A 23 -72.94 -27.74 25.27
C MET A 23 -73.06 -26.25 25.03
N ASN A 24 -73.58 -25.47 26.01
CA ASN A 24 -73.63 -24.02 25.90
C ASN A 24 -72.22 -23.36 25.92
N GLU A 25 -71.31 -23.88 26.76
CA GLU A 25 -69.92 -23.46 26.75
C GLU A 25 -69.21 -23.74 25.41
N ILE A 26 -69.40 -24.92 24.83
CA ILE A 26 -68.89 -25.27 23.50
C ILE A 26 -69.51 -24.37 22.44
N ALA A 27 -70.84 -24.11 22.47
CA ALA A 27 -71.50 -23.23 21.54
C ALA A 27 -71.02 -21.76 21.64
N ALA A 28 -70.71 -21.30 22.87
CA ALA A 28 -70.15 -19.98 23.11
C ALA A 28 -68.72 -19.76 22.55
N LEU A 29 -67.94 -20.89 22.39
CA LEU A 29 -66.64 -20.83 21.74
C LEU A 29 -66.70 -20.52 20.22
N GLY A 30 -67.89 -20.70 19.65
CA GLY A 30 -68.11 -20.46 18.22
C GLY A 30 -67.40 -21.49 17.31
N PRO A 31 -67.32 -21.23 16.01
CA PRO A 31 -66.62 -22.12 15.07
C PRO A 31 -65.12 -22.11 15.33
N VAL A 32 -64.60 -23.19 15.91
CA VAL A 32 -63.18 -23.37 16.15
C VAL A 32 -62.47 -23.68 14.84
N ASN A 33 -61.51 -22.86 14.44
CA ASN A 33 -60.67 -23.14 13.29
C ASN A 33 -59.63 -24.19 13.63
N HIS A 34 -59.85 -25.44 13.32
CA HIS A 34 -58.93 -26.55 13.58
C HIS A 34 -57.58 -26.41 12.83
N ALA A 35 -57.55 -25.63 11.74
CA ALA A 35 -56.30 -25.33 11.02
C ALA A 35 -55.43 -24.28 11.77
N ALA A 36 -56.01 -23.53 12.71
CA ALA A 36 -55.28 -22.48 13.42
C ALA A 36 -54.13 -23.02 14.25
N LEU A 37 -54.26 -24.23 14.81
CA LEU A 37 -53.21 -24.88 15.58
C LEU A 37 -52.01 -25.23 14.70
N ALA A 38 -52.25 -25.82 13.54
CA ALA A 38 -51.21 -26.16 12.57
C ALA A 38 -50.53 -24.90 12.02
N HIS A 39 -51.30 -23.82 11.78
CA HIS A 39 -50.73 -22.54 11.37
C HIS A 39 -49.88 -21.89 12.46
N LEU A 40 -50.28 -22.01 13.74
CA LEU A 40 -49.51 -21.52 14.86
C LEU A 40 -48.15 -22.25 14.99
N GLU A 41 -48.18 -23.57 14.92
CA GLU A 41 -46.98 -24.42 14.96
C GLU A 41 -45.99 -24.09 13.83
N ALA A 42 -46.53 -23.96 12.59
CA ALA A 42 -45.75 -23.58 11.44
C ALA A 42 -45.12 -22.15 11.59
N ALA A 43 -45.91 -21.20 12.11
CA ALA A 43 -45.45 -19.85 12.37
C ALA A 43 -44.37 -19.81 13.46
N GLN A 44 -44.55 -20.57 14.54
CA GLN A 44 -43.56 -20.68 15.61
C GLN A 44 -42.23 -21.29 15.13
N GLU A 45 -42.31 -22.32 14.28
CA GLU A 45 -41.09 -22.91 13.69
C GLU A 45 -40.39 -21.94 12.74
N ALA A 46 -41.16 -21.20 11.92
CA ALA A 46 -40.58 -20.15 11.06
C ALA A 46 -39.91 -19.03 11.86
N ILE A 47 -40.51 -18.60 12.97
CA ILE A 47 -39.92 -17.61 13.88
C ILE A 47 -38.61 -18.16 14.50
N ARG A 48 -38.64 -19.39 15.01
CA ARG A 48 -37.46 -20.04 15.59
C ARG A 48 -36.30 -20.12 14.61
N LEU A 49 -36.58 -20.49 13.36
CA LEU A 49 -35.58 -20.56 12.30
C LEU A 49 -35.03 -19.17 11.96
N ALA A 50 -35.90 -18.16 11.84
CA ALA A 50 -35.49 -16.78 11.58
C ALA A 50 -34.64 -16.19 12.71
N GLU A 51 -35.00 -16.46 13.96
CA GLU A 51 -34.24 -16.03 15.13
C GLU A 51 -32.85 -16.68 15.16
N ALA A 52 -32.75 -17.97 14.85
CA ALA A 52 -31.47 -18.66 14.75
C ALA A 52 -30.59 -18.06 13.65
N GLN A 53 -31.13 -17.83 12.45
CA GLN A 53 -30.41 -17.18 11.35
C GLN A 53 -29.95 -15.76 11.72
N MET A 54 -30.81 -15.00 12.40
CA MET A 54 -30.46 -13.64 12.83
C MET A 54 -29.34 -13.67 13.87
N GLN A 55 -29.32 -14.64 14.76
CA GLN A 55 -28.25 -14.80 15.74
C GLN A 55 -26.91 -15.17 15.06
N ASP A 56 -26.92 -16.09 14.10
CA ASP A 56 -25.75 -16.47 13.32
C ASP A 56 -25.17 -15.27 12.55
N LEU A 57 -26.06 -14.47 11.91
CA LEU A 57 -25.65 -13.25 11.21
C LEU A 57 -25.03 -12.22 12.16
N ARG A 58 -25.60 -12.01 13.34
CA ARG A 58 -25.05 -11.09 14.35
C ARG A 58 -23.65 -11.54 14.78
N GLN A 59 -23.48 -12.83 15.05
CA GLN A 59 -22.18 -13.38 15.43
C GLN A 59 -21.15 -13.25 14.29
N ALA A 60 -21.57 -13.45 13.04
CA ALA A 60 -20.72 -13.23 11.89
C ALA A 60 -20.28 -11.76 11.76
N ILE A 61 -21.22 -10.82 11.94
CA ILE A 61 -20.92 -9.37 11.92
C ILE A 61 -19.93 -9.01 13.03
N GLU A 62 -20.15 -9.44 14.26
CA GLU A 62 -19.23 -9.17 15.39
C GLU A 62 -17.82 -9.70 15.10
N THR A 63 -17.74 -10.90 14.52
CA THR A 63 -16.46 -11.52 14.15
C THR A 63 -15.74 -10.71 13.07
N LEU A 64 -16.47 -10.27 12.04
CA LEU A 64 -15.92 -9.45 10.96
C LEU A 64 -15.47 -8.07 11.47
N GLU A 65 -16.26 -7.42 12.30
CA GLU A 65 -15.88 -6.14 12.90
C GLU A 65 -14.64 -6.25 13.79
N ALA A 66 -14.53 -7.34 14.57
CA ALA A 66 -13.35 -7.60 15.36
C ALA A 66 -12.10 -7.82 14.48
N ALA A 67 -12.26 -8.55 13.36
CA ALA A 67 -11.19 -8.75 12.40
C ALA A 67 -10.75 -7.43 11.73
N ILE A 68 -11.72 -6.59 11.32
CA ILE A 68 -11.43 -5.27 10.75
C ILE A 68 -10.66 -4.40 11.75
N ARG A 69 -11.15 -4.30 13.00
CA ARG A 69 -10.45 -3.52 14.05
C ARG A 69 -9.02 -3.99 14.27
N ARG A 70 -8.77 -5.30 14.21
CA ARG A 70 -7.42 -5.87 14.35
C ARG A 70 -6.54 -5.52 13.16
N ILE A 71 -7.06 -5.66 11.94
CA ILE A 71 -6.32 -5.32 10.70
C ILE A 71 -5.99 -3.83 10.69
N ASP A 72 -6.93 -2.96 11.02
CA ASP A 72 -6.71 -1.51 11.09
C ASP A 72 -5.61 -1.16 12.09
N ALA A 73 -5.65 -1.73 13.28
CA ALA A 73 -4.63 -1.48 14.30
C ALA A 73 -3.23 -1.92 13.85
N GLU A 74 -3.12 -3.11 13.26
CA GLU A 74 -1.86 -3.62 12.73
C GLU A 74 -1.36 -2.79 11.55
N THR A 75 -2.25 -2.42 10.61
CA THR A 75 -1.91 -1.60 9.45
C THR A 75 -1.42 -0.22 9.86
N ARG A 76 -2.08 0.42 10.84
CA ARG A 76 -1.64 1.72 11.41
C ARG A 76 -0.26 1.62 12.04
N ALA A 77 -0.01 0.57 12.82
CA ALA A 77 1.29 0.36 13.45
C ALA A 77 2.40 0.17 12.41
N ARG A 78 2.18 -0.68 11.41
CA ARG A 78 3.13 -0.91 10.30
C ARG A 78 3.36 0.34 9.46
N MET A 79 2.29 1.10 9.16
CA MET A 79 2.40 2.34 8.39
C MET A 79 3.26 3.37 9.13
N ARG A 80 3.05 3.53 10.44
CA ARG A 80 3.86 4.44 11.27
C ARG A 80 5.32 4.04 11.30
N GLU A 81 5.61 2.78 11.57
CA GLU A 81 6.97 2.26 11.57
C GLU A 81 7.67 2.45 10.22
N THR A 82 6.96 2.16 9.12
CA THR A 82 7.50 2.34 7.77
C THR A 82 7.75 3.82 7.48
N PHE A 83 6.81 4.69 7.85
CA PHE A 83 6.94 6.13 7.67
C PHE A 83 8.17 6.68 8.39
N ASP A 84 8.37 6.29 9.65
CA ASP A 84 9.51 6.73 10.46
C ASP A 84 10.84 6.26 9.83
N LYS A 85 10.91 5.01 9.38
CA LYS A 85 12.09 4.46 8.68
C LYS A 85 12.38 5.19 7.36
N VAL A 86 11.33 5.44 6.55
CA VAL A 86 11.48 6.19 5.30
C VAL A 86 11.96 7.60 5.58
N ASN A 87 11.39 8.26 6.58
CA ASN A 87 11.75 9.64 6.94
C ASN A 87 13.20 9.75 7.39
N GLU A 88 13.68 8.82 8.21
CA GLU A 88 15.10 8.74 8.61
C GLU A 88 16.01 8.56 7.39
N LYS A 89 15.74 7.55 6.55
CA LYS A 89 16.55 7.28 5.36
C LYS A 89 16.46 8.40 4.32
N PHE A 90 15.32 9.08 4.23
CA PHE A 90 15.16 10.24 3.37
C PHE A 90 16.05 11.39 3.80
N ASN A 91 16.08 11.72 5.10
CA ASN A 91 16.98 12.76 5.61
C ASN A 91 18.46 12.42 5.37
N ASP A 92 18.86 11.17 5.60
CA ASP A 92 20.24 10.73 5.39
C ASP A 92 20.66 10.80 3.92
N THR A 93 19.79 10.30 3.02
CA THR A 93 20.03 10.30 1.58
C THR A 93 20.05 11.73 1.04
N PHE A 94 19.13 12.59 1.51
CA PHE A 94 19.10 14.00 1.18
C PHE A 94 20.41 14.71 1.56
N ARG A 95 20.90 14.50 2.79
CA ARG A 95 22.16 15.08 3.25
C ARG A 95 23.35 14.61 2.42
N GLY A 96 23.36 13.36 2.00
CA GLY A 96 24.39 12.82 1.11
C GLY A 96 24.38 13.51 -0.27
N LEU A 97 23.19 13.64 -0.86
CA LEU A 97 23.03 14.25 -2.20
C LEU A 97 23.25 15.75 -2.22
N PHE A 98 22.79 16.49 -1.21
CA PHE A 98 22.96 17.95 -1.13
C PHE A 98 24.29 18.39 -0.48
N GLY A 99 25.01 17.45 0.13
CA GLY A 99 26.22 17.77 0.91
C GLY A 99 25.89 18.47 2.23
N GLY A 100 24.69 18.26 2.77
CA GLY A 100 24.18 18.84 4.01
C GLY A 100 22.68 19.16 3.94
N GLY A 101 22.22 20.01 4.87
CA GLY A 101 20.81 20.37 4.95
C GLY A 101 19.95 19.36 5.69
N ARG A 102 18.65 19.43 5.51
CA ARG A 102 17.65 18.54 6.13
C ARG A 102 16.48 18.30 5.20
N ALA A 103 15.91 17.11 5.25
CA ALA A 103 14.63 16.80 4.62
C ALA A 103 13.77 16.00 5.57
N ALA A 104 12.46 16.18 5.50
CA ALA A 104 11.50 15.47 6.33
C ALA A 104 10.18 15.26 5.61
N LEU A 105 9.57 14.13 5.89
CA LEU A 105 8.18 13.85 5.56
C LEU A 105 7.31 14.26 6.74
N ARG A 106 6.15 14.85 6.47
CA ARG A 106 5.13 15.19 7.46
C ARG A 106 3.81 14.61 7.03
N MET A 107 3.09 14.03 7.98
CA MET A 107 1.71 13.62 7.73
C MET A 107 0.78 14.80 7.92
N GLU A 108 -0.15 14.98 7.00
CA GLU A 108 -1.23 15.97 7.07
C GLU A 108 -2.53 15.25 7.41
N GLY A 109 -3.05 15.46 8.62
CA GLY A 109 -4.28 14.87 9.13
C GLY A 109 -4.06 13.97 10.33
N ASP A 110 -5.16 13.72 11.07
CA ASP A 110 -5.13 12.93 12.30
C ASP A 110 -5.15 11.42 12.04
N GLU A 111 -5.65 11.01 10.88
CA GLU A 111 -5.86 9.62 10.51
C GLU A 111 -4.73 9.12 9.59
N ILE A 112 -3.82 8.31 10.13
CA ILE A 112 -2.59 7.88 9.44
C ILE A 112 -2.84 7.13 8.12
N LEU A 113 -3.97 6.41 7.98
CA LEU A 113 -4.28 5.63 6.78
C LEU A 113 -4.86 6.48 5.65
N SER A 114 -5.39 7.66 5.95
CA SER A 114 -5.94 8.61 4.98
C SER A 114 -5.19 9.94 4.95
N ALA A 115 -4.14 10.09 5.77
CA ALA A 115 -3.33 11.30 5.82
C ALA A 115 -2.61 11.55 4.50
N GLY A 116 -2.54 12.81 4.09
CA GLY A 116 -1.62 13.27 3.06
C GLY A 116 -0.17 13.22 3.57
N VAL A 117 0.80 13.17 2.67
CA VAL A 117 2.22 13.28 3.02
C VAL A 117 2.80 14.51 2.36
N GLU A 118 3.22 15.47 3.17
CA GLU A 118 3.95 16.65 2.74
C GLU A 118 5.46 16.40 2.82
N VAL A 119 6.17 16.80 1.76
CA VAL A 119 7.63 16.75 1.71
C VAL A 119 8.18 18.14 1.98
N SER A 120 8.97 18.27 3.05
CA SER A 120 9.69 19.49 3.38
C SER A 120 11.19 19.28 3.23
N ALA A 121 11.90 20.28 2.69
CA ALA A 121 13.34 20.22 2.50
C ALA A 121 13.98 21.57 2.81
N GLN A 122 15.21 21.49 3.35
CA GLN A 122 16.06 22.61 3.65
C GLN A 122 17.45 22.34 3.07
N PRO A 123 17.70 22.73 1.80
CA PRO A 123 19.04 22.70 1.24
C PRO A 123 20.04 23.54 2.07
N PRO A 124 21.34 23.25 1.99
CA PRO A 124 22.36 24.04 2.69
C PRO A 124 22.24 25.54 2.38
N GLY A 125 22.28 26.38 3.43
CA GLY A 125 22.19 27.83 3.29
C GLY A 125 20.79 28.39 3.04
N LYS A 126 19.76 27.54 2.91
CA LYS A 126 18.37 27.96 2.70
C LYS A 126 17.49 27.72 3.94
N ARG A 127 16.30 28.35 3.95
CA ARG A 127 15.29 28.08 4.98
C ARG A 127 14.53 26.81 4.64
N ASN A 128 13.92 26.17 5.64
CA ASN A 128 13.03 25.03 5.42
C ASN A 128 11.81 25.46 4.60
N GLN A 129 11.53 24.75 3.52
CA GLN A 129 10.46 25.05 2.57
C GLN A 129 9.77 23.76 2.11
N THR A 130 8.54 23.87 1.64
CA THR A 130 7.92 22.79 0.90
C THR A 130 8.64 22.59 -0.43
N VAL A 131 8.69 21.36 -0.94
CA VAL A 131 9.37 21.03 -2.20
C VAL A 131 8.96 21.95 -3.36
N ARG A 132 7.69 22.39 -3.38
CA ARG A 132 7.16 23.29 -4.43
C ARG A 132 7.86 24.65 -4.54
N LEU A 133 8.54 25.08 -3.47
CA LEU A 133 9.25 26.37 -3.42
C LEU A 133 10.74 26.26 -3.75
N LEU A 134 11.23 25.05 -4.00
CA LEU A 134 12.61 24.79 -4.39
C LEU A 134 12.80 25.05 -5.89
N SER A 135 14.05 25.26 -6.34
CA SER A 135 14.37 25.29 -7.76
C SER A 135 14.14 23.94 -8.44
N GLY A 136 13.96 23.89 -9.76
CA GLY A 136 13.68 22.66 -10.48
C GLY A 136 14.70 21.55 -10.23
N GLY A 137 16.00 21.85 -10.24
CA GLY A 137 17.06 20.90 -9.91
C GLY A 137 17.02 20.42 -8.45
N GLU A 138 16.71 21.31 -7.51
CA GLU A 138 16.54 20.94 -6.09
C GLU A 138 15.29 20.08 -5.87
N GLN A 139 14.21 20.35 -6.61
CA GLN A 139 13.02 19.51 -6.59
C GLN A 139 13.32 18.08 -7.08
N ALA A 140 13.99 18.00 -8.23
CA ALA A 140 14.39 16.72 -8.83
C ALA A 140 15.30 15.93 -7.88
N LEU A 141 16.33 16.58 -7.33
CA LEU A 141 17.26 15.94 -6.39
C LEU A 141 16.58 15.51 -5.08
N THR A 142 15.61 16.30 -4.59
CA THR A 142 14.81 15.95 -3.40
C THR A 142 13.91 14.74 -3.68
N ALA A 143 13.25 14.70 -4.84
CA ALA A 143 12.44 13.56 -5.26
C ALA A 143 13.30 12.30 -5.42
N THR A 144 14.48 12.42 -6.03
CA THR A 144 15.45 11.34 -6.17
C THR A 144 15.91 10.84 -4.79
N ALA A 145 16.18 11.74 -3.84
CA ALA A 145 16.52 11.37 -2.47
C ALA A 145 15.43 10.53 -1.79
N LEU A 146 14.18 10.88 -1.99
CA LEU A 146 13.04 10.13 -1.44
C LEU A 146 12.91 8.74 -2.07
N VAL A 147 13.02 8.65 -3.39
CA VAL A 147 12.99 7.37 -4.12
C VAL A 147 14.11 6.45 -3.62
N PHE A 148 15.34 6.94 -3.54
CA PHE A 148 16.46 6.14 -3.05
C PHE A 148 16.38 5.81 -1.55
N ALA A 149 15.74 6.64 -0.74
CA ALA A 149 15.44 6.30 0.65
C ALA A 149 14.51 5.07 0.75
N MET A 150 13.50 5.00 -0.09
CA MET A 150 12.62 3.83 -0.19
C MET A 150 13.35 2.59 -0.73
N PHE A 151 14.21 2.76 -1.73
CA PHE A 151 15.06 1.69 -2.25
C PHE A 151 16.01 1.12 -1.18
N LYS A 152 16.59 1.94 -0.32
CA LYS A 152 17.45 1.49 0.78
C LYS A 152 16.73 0.63 1.82
N LEU A 153 15.42 0.81 1.96
CA LEU A 153 14.59 0.00 2.86
C LEU A 153 14.14 -1.31 2.23
N ASN A 154 13.91 -1.30 0.93
CA ASN A 154 13.48 -2.49 0.17
C ASN A 154 14.17 -2.49 -1.20
N PRO A 155 15.42 -2.98 -1.28
CA PRO A 155 16.20 -2.97 -2.51
C PRO A 155 15.51 -3.80 -3.61
N ALA A 156 15.37 -3.22 -4.80
CA ALA A 156 14.94 -3.95 -5.97
C ALA A 156 16.15 -4.59 -6.66
N PRO A 157 16.00 -5.72 -7.36
CA PRO A 157 17.10 -6.38 -8.04
C PRO A 157 17.71 -5.52 -9.15
N PHE A 158 16.94 -4.66 -9.79
CA PHE A 158 17.42 -3.69 -10.78
C PHE A 158 16.63 -2.38 -10.72
N CYS A 159 17.25 -1.31 -11.18
CA CYS A 159 16.66 0.03 -11.28
C CYS A 159 17.02 0.68 -12.62
N LEU A 160 16.03 1.14 -13.35
CA LEU A 160 16.19 1.92 -14.58
C LEU A 160 15.99 3.40 -14.28
N LEU A 161 17.00 4.21 -14.56
CA LEU A 161 16.98 5.66 -14.42
C LEU A 161 17.10 6.30 -15.81
N ASP A 162 16.11 7.10 -16.18
CA ASP A 162 16.06 7.75 -17.48
C ASP A 162 16.23 9.27 -17.31
N GLU A 163 17.39 9.79 -17.71
CA GLU A 163 17.78 11.20 -17.67
C GLU A 163 17.52 11.92 -16.33
N VAL A 164 17.61 11.21 -15.21
CA VAL A 164 17.37 11.76 -13.86
C VAL A 164 18.41 12.81 -13.46
N ASP A 165 19.54 12.83 -14.11
CA ASP A 165 20.65 13.76 -13.92
C ASP A 165 20.56 15.02 -14.79
N ALA A 166 19.65 15.07 -15.76
CA ALA A 166 19.51 16.21 -16.68
C ALA A 166 19.26 17.57 -15.98
N PRO A 167 18.42 17.68 -14.91
CA PRO A 167 18.21 18.95 -14.23
C PRO A 167 19.29 19.29 -13.19
N LEU A 168 20.34 18.47 -13.05
CA LEU A 168 21.37 18.60 -12.03
C LEU A 168 22.63 19.28 -12.55
N ASP A 169 23.29 20.06 -11.70
CA ASP A 169 24.64 20.54 -11.97
C ASP A 169 25.67 19.40 -11.83
N GLU A 170 26.89 19.60 -12.34
CA GLU A 170 27.95 18.59 -12.34
C GLU A 170 28.28 18.05 -10.95
N ALA A 171 28.25 18.91 -9.91
CA ALA A 171 28.54 18.51 -8.54
C ALA A 171 27.45 17.56 -8.01
N ASN A 172 26.18 17.85 -8.30
CA ASN A 172 25.05 17.01 -7.90
C ASN A 172 24.95 15.74 -8.76
N GLN A 173 25.32 15.80 -10.07
CA GLN A 173 25.47 14.60 -10.92
C GLN A 173 26.51 13.63 -10.33
N GLY A 174 27.68 14.13 -9.93
CA GLY A 174 28.70 13.30 -9.31
C GLY A 174 28.25 12.67 -7.99
N ARG A 175 27.47 13.39 -7.18
CA ARG A 175 26.90 12.84 -5.92
C ARG A 175 25.85 11.78 -6.18
N LEU A 176 24.99 11.98 -7.17
CA LEU A 176 23.99 11.00 -7.59
C LEU A 176 24.67 9.73 -8.12
N ALA A 177 25.65 9.88 -9.01
CA ALA A 177 26.39 8.77 -9.58
C ALA A 177 27.14 7.95 -8.51
N ARG A 178 27.74 8.64 -7.52
CA ARG A 178 28.37 7.97 -6.37
C ARG A 178 27.35 7.19 -5.55
N LEU A 179 26.18 7.76 -5.26
CA LEU A 179 25.10 7.07 -4.54
C LEU A 179 24.63 5.82 -5.31
N CYS A 180 24.46 5.90 -6.63
CA CYS A 180 24.15 4.74 -7.47
C CYS A 180 25.24 3.68 -7.38
N THR A 181 26.53 4.09 -7.37
CA THR A 181 27.66 3.16 -7.23
C THR A 181 27.66 2.47 -5.86
N GLU A 182 27.40 3.19 -4.78
CA GLU A 182 27.28 2.61 -3.44
C GLU A 182 26.15 1.59 -3.36
N MET A 183 25.00 1.87 -3.97
CA MET A 183 23.84 0.98 -3.97
C MET A 183 23.95 -0.16 -5.00
N SER A 184 24.91 -0.10 -5.91
CA SER A 184 25.12 -1.13 -6.95
C SER A 184 25.61 -2.48 -6.41
N VAL A 185 25.88 -2.58 -5.11
CA VAL A 185 26.19 -3.83 -4.43
C VAL A 185 24.98 -4.75 -4.40
N ASP A 186 23.79 -4.17 -4.14
CA ASP A 186 22.54 -4.91 -3.97
C ASP A 186 21.56 -4.74 -5.14
N THR A 187 21.75 -3.71 -5.98
CA THR A 187 20.83 -3.35 -7.08
C THR A 187 21.61 -3.09 -8.35
N GLN A 188 21.20 -3.72 -9.46
CA GLN A 188 21.73 -3.39 -10.78
C GLN A 188 21.12 -2.10 -11.30
N PHE A 189 21.95 -1.05 -11.52
CA PHE A 189 21.50 0.20 -12.13
C PHE A 189 21.71 0.19 -13.64
N LEU A 190 20.67 0.58 -14.37
CA LEU A 190 20.70 0.91 -15.77
C LEU A 190 20.34 2.39 -15.91
N ILE A 191 21.34 3.19 -16.33
CA ILE A 191 21.18 4.65 -16.36
C ILE A 191 21.26 5.12 -17.81
N ILE A 192 20.19 5.78 -18.28
CA ILE A 192 20.18 6.47 -19.58
C ILE A 192 20.59 7.92 -19.29
N THR A 193 21.69 8.35 -19.88
CA THR A 193 22.22 9.70 -19.70
C THR A 193 23.04 10.16 -20.91
N HIS A 194 23.18 11.45 -21.07
CA HIS A 194 24.12 12.07 -22.00
C HIS A 194 25.21 12.89 -21.26
N HIS A 195 25.23 12.84 -19.91
CA HIS A 195 26.17 13.58 -19.10
C HIS A 195 27.47 12.78 -18.82
N ARG A 196 28.59 13.38 -19.15
CA ARG A 196 29.92 12.77 -18.99
C ARG A 196 30.20 12.36 -17.54
N VAL A 197 29.86 13.21 -16.56
CA VAL A 197 30.08 12.95 -15.15
C VAL A 197 29.42 11.66 -14.69
N THR A 198 28.18 11.41 -15.10
CA THR A 198 27.45 10.18 -14.78
C THR A 198 28.08 8.96 -15.45
N MET A 199 28.53 9.11 -16.73
CA MET A 199 29.16 8.03 -17.47
C MET A 199 30.48 7.55 -16.86
N GLU A 200 31.28 8.46 -16.26
CA GLU A 200 32.57 8.16 -15.64
C GLU A 200 32.44 7.20 -14.43
N TYR A 201 31.25 7.13 -13.79
CA TYR A 201 30.97 6.20 -12.69
C TYR A 201 30.41 4.84 -13.13
N ALA A 202 30.10 4.69 -14.40
CA ALA A 202 29.57 3.43 -14.94
C ALA A 202 30.69 2.37 -15.07
N LYS A 203 30.34 1.08 -14.89
CA LYS A 203 31.26 -0.03 -15.13
C LYS A 203 31.28 -0.45 -16.60
N ALA A 204 30.17 -0.25 -17.30
CA ALA A 204 30.01 -0.55 -18.71
C ALA A 204 29.19 0.54 -19.38
N LEU A 205 29.55 0.89 -20.62
CA LEU A 205 28.82 1.84 -21.44
C LEU A 205 28.21 1.14 -22.65
N ILE A 206 26.91 1.44 -22.86
CA ILE A 206 26.19 0.98 -24.04
C ILE A 206 25.79 2.23 -24.81
N GLY A 207 26.46 2.45 -25.97
CA GLY A 207 26.10 3.54 -26.86
C GLY A 207 25.06 3.12 -27.89
N VAL A 208 24.12 4.04 -28.18
CA VAL A 208 23.18 3.87 -29.28
C VAL A 208 23.50 4.93 -30.33
N THR A 209 23.84 4.50 -31.53
CA THR A 209 24.19 5.39 -32.63
C THR A 209 23.36 5.08 -33.87
N MET A 210 23.22 6.06 -34.75
CA MET A 210 22.49 5.95 -36.02
C MET A 210 23.45 6.31 -37.15
N LYS A 211 24.03 5.30 -37.83
CA LYS A 211 24.89 5.53 -39.00
C LYS A 211 24.07 5.76 -40.29
N GLU A 212 22.91 5.11 -40.36
CA GLU A 212 21.97 5.24 -41.46
C GLU A 212 20.66 5.82 -40.90
N PRO A 213 20.02 6.80 -41.60
CA PRO A 213 18.77 7.36 -41.13
C PRO A 213 17.72 6.29 -40.83
N GLY A 214 17.20 6.26 -39.60
CA GLY A 214 16.18 5.30 -39.14
C GLY A 214 16.70 3.94 -38.67
N VAL A 215 18.01 3.67 -38.71
CA VAL A 215 18.61 2.41 -38.28
C VAL A 215 19.50 2.62 -37.05
N SER A 216 19.01 2.24 -35.87
CA SER A 216 19.80 2.30 -34.64
C SER A 216 20.76 1.12 -34.52
N ARG A 217 22.00 1.37 -34.10
CA ARG A 217 23.02 0.37 -33.81
C ARG A 217 23.49 0.51 -32.36
N VAL A 218 23.58 -0.61 -31.67
CA VAL A 218 24.12 -0.68 -30.31
C VAL A 218 25.62 -0.89 -30.37
N VAL A 219 26.38 -0.14 -29.57
CA VAL A 219 27.82 -0.26 -29.35
C VAL A 219 28.06 -0.43 -27.87
N SER A 220 28.68 -1.52 -27.44
CA SER A 220 29.06 -1.77 -26.05
C SER A 220 30.57 -1.55 -25.90
N VAL A 221 30.97 -0.85 -24.86
CA VAL A 221 32.37 -0.60 -24.50
C VAL A 221 32.55 -0.84 -23.01
N ASP A 222 33.48 -1.73 -22.66
CA ASP A 222 33.96 -1.83 -21.27
C ASP A 222 34.91 -0.66 -21.01
N ILE A 223 34.62 0.12 -19.95
CA ILE A 223 35.41 1.31 -19.62
C ILE A 223 36.84 0.92 -19.21
N ALA A 224 37.03 -0.20 -18.55
CA ALA A 224 38.34 -0.68 -18.15
C ALA A 224 39.21 -0.97 -19.38
N GLU A 225 38.65 -1.56 -20.45
CA GLU A 225 39.30 -1.75 -21.73
C GLU A 225 39.54 -0.42 -22.45
N ALA A 226 38.56 0.49 -22.47
CA ALA A 226 38.66 1.80 -23.11
C ALA A 226 39.76 2.67 -22.52
N VAL A 227 39.90 2.69 -21.20
CA VAL A 227 40.99 3.40 -20.50
C VAL A 227 42.34 2.78 -20.81
N GLY A 228 42.43 1.44 -20.89
CA GLY A 228 43.65 0.73 -21.31
C GLY A 228 44.09 1.09 -22.72
N TYR A 229 43.15 1.16 -23.67
CA TYR A 229 43.45 1.58 -25.05
C TYR A 229 43.84 3.07 -25.13
N ALA A 230 43.23 3.95 -24.36
CA ALA A 230 43.57 5.38 -24.35
C ALA A 230 44.97 5.60 -23.72
N GLN A 231 45.38 4.84 -22.73
CA GLN A 231 46.72 4.90 -22.15
C GLN A 231 47.78 4.37 -23.13
N GLN A 232 47.52 3.26 -23.82
CA GLN A 232 48.41 2.72 -24.84
C GLN A 232 48.55 3.64 -26.05
N ALA A 233 47.48 4.36 -26.44
CA ALA A 233 47.52 5.33 -27.53
C ALA A 233 48.41 6.55 -27.18
N ASN A 234 48.33 7.04 -25.93
CA ASN A 234 49.18 8.15 -25.45
C ASN A 234 50.66 7.74 -25.27
N GLU A 235 50.95 6.48 -24.97
CA GLU A 235 52.32 5.98 -24.88
C GLU A 235 52.93 5.69 -26.25
N SER A 236 52.12 5.54 -27.31
CA SER A 236 52.56 5.27 -28.65
C SER A 236 52.76 6.50 -29.54
N GLU A 237 52.43 7.71 -29.09
CA GLU A 237 52.83 8.97 -29.77
C GLU A 237 54.33 9.22 -29.54
N PRO A 238 55.19 9.12 -30.57
CA PRO A 238 56.59 9.42 -30.39
C PRO A 238 56.78 10.90 -30.10
N ALA A 239 57.47 11.18 -28.97
CA ALA A 239 58.01 12.48 -28.67
C ALA A 239 59.00 12.92 -29.78
N GLY A 240 58.51 13.57 -30.83
CA GLY A 240 59.38 13.89 -31.92
C GLY A 240 58.73 14.82 -32.97
N SER A 241 58.65 16.09 -32.66
CA SER A 241 58.97 17.18 -33.66
C SER A 241 58.83 18.56 -33.04
N ALA A 242 59.64 18.83 -31.99
CA ALA A 242 59.96 20.20 -31.66
C ALA A 242 61.40 20.48 -32.22
N GLY A 243 61.48 20.90 -33.45
CA GLY A 243 62.77 21.23 -34.04
C GLY A 243 62.70 21.66 -35.49
N ALA A 244 62.90 22.90 -35.70
CA ALA A 244 63.26 23.57 -36.97
C ALA A 244 62.17 24.37 -37.64
N LEU A 245 62.12 25.63 -37.27
CA LEU A 245 61.99 26.73 -38.21
C LEU A 245 62.90 27.87 -37.71
N SER A 246 64.02 27.95 -38.29
CA SER A 246 64.89 29.12 -38.41
C SER A 246 64.35 30.13 -39.39
#